data_369502e3c7f0b42b93bc81a4f893f678
#
_entry.id   369502e3c7f0b42b93bc81a4f893f678
#
_cell.length_a   1.000
_cell.length_b   1.000
_cell.length_c   1.000
_cell.angle_alpha   90.00
_cell.angle_beta   90.00
_cell.angle_gamma   90.00
#
_symmetry.space_group_name_H-M   'P 1'
#
loop_
_entity.id
_entity.type
_entity.pdbx_description
1 polymer ?
#
loop_
_entity_poly.entity_id
_entity_poly.type
_entity_poly.pdbx_seq_one_letter_code
_entity_poly.pdbx_strand_id
1 'polypeptide(L)'
;EHQSESDPIVTPAVTVDNAAHELPLGVRVAAAWSWRLTMIGLAFAGFLWLIVQVRIIVIPLLIAILLTALLAPVVQWFERQGAPRWLGVVTALAVFVAAVWILVTLIITQLRSGFEDLAKRSEDVWQDLLNWIEGNQLGISADQVDSFFAQLMKTIEGHQGEIWNGALGVATTAGQLVTGLLLTLFSLIFMLIDGKRIWFWVVGFLPGKAHAPIDSAGRAGWVSIGQYVRVQIFLAFVDAVGIGVGAALLGVPLPIPIAVLVFMGSFIPFLGAITTGMLAAFIALVYNGPVNALMMLGVVILVNQIEGHVLQPLVMGSAVRVHPLGVVLAVSTGALVAGIPGALFAVPLAASANAIVNTLVRKEWDASTNPVAVYHRREKIHNEARHRARNVSRMRRKEGHS
;
A
#
# COMPACT_ATOMS: atom_id res chain seq x y z
N GLU A 1 15.98 26.80 90.47
CA GLU A 1 16.62 26.71 89.12
C GLU A 1 16.02 25.52 88.39
N HIS A 2 15.01 25.84 87.59
CA HIS A 2 14.46 24.89 86.59
C HIS A 2 14.91 25.35 85.19
N GLN A 3 15.89 24.66 84.62
CA GLN A 3 16.20 24.80 83.21
C GLN A 3 15.10 24.06 82.38
N SER A 4 14.34 24.82 81.60
CA SER A 4 13.46 24.29 80.65
C SER A 4 14.28 23.95 79.37
N GLU A 5 14.49 22.69 79.13
CA GLU A 5 15.10 22.13 77.93
C GLU A 5 14.08 22.21 76.81
N SER A 6 14.27 23.14 75.84
CA SER A 6 13.45 23.26 74.66
C SER A 6 13.89 22.18 73.67
N ASP A 7 13.02 21.16 73.51
CA ASP A 7 13.14 20.17 72.44
C ASP A 7 13.16 20.83 71.04
N PRO A 8 14.09 20.49 70.15
CA PRO A 8 14.10 21.02 68.83
C PRO A 8 12.90 20.44 68.04
N ILE A 9 12.07 21.33 67.47
CA ILE A 9 11.00 20.99 66.55
C ILE A 9 11.63 20.35 65.30
N VAL A 10 11.64 19.03 65.24
CA VAL A 10 12.03 18.29 64.04
C VAL A 10 10.88 18.41 63.05
N THR A 11 10.96 19.36 62.12
CA THR A 11 10.11 19.40 60.97
C THR A 11 10.40 18.16 60.11
N PRO A 12 9.41 17.25 59.89
CA PRO A 12 9.64 16.10 59.03
C PRO A 12 10.01 16.58 57.64
N ALA A 13 11.15 16.15 57.14
CA ALA A 13 11.53 16.40 55.75
C ALA A 13 10.48 15.75 54.87
N VAL A 14 9.74 16.59 54.15
CA VAL A 14 8.76 16.13 53.11
C VAL A 14 9.57 15.49 52.03
N THR A 15 9.69 14.17 52.07
CA THR A 15 10.29 13.41 51.00
C THR A 15 9.34 13.45 49.79
N VAL A 16 9.88 13.53 48.60
CA VAL A 16 9.11 13.63 47.32
C VAL A 16 8.09 12.47 47.20
N ASP A 17 8.31 11.37 47.88
CA ASP A 17 7.43 10.21 47.94
C ASP A 17 6.11 10.50 48.71
N ASN A 18 6.15 11.31 49.77
CA ASN A 18 4.97 11.65 50.57
C ASN A 18 4.04 12.63 49.83
N ALA A 19 4.59 13.55 49.02
CA ALA A 19 3.80 14.47 48.22
C ALA A 19 3.00 13.75 47.13
N ALA A 20 3.49 12.64 46.64
CA ALA A 20 2.75 11.83 45.64
C ALA A 20 1.54 11.06 46.23
N HIS A 21 1.52 10.82 47.55
CA HIS A 21 0.39 10.16 48.23
C HIS A 21 -0.77 11.09 48.56
N GLU A 22 -0.55 12.41 48.61
CA GLU A 22 -1.58 13.40 48.90
C GLU A 22 -2.41 13.79 47.68
N LEU A 23 -2.00 13.42 46.46
CA LEU A 23 -2.73 13.70 45.24
C LEU A 23 -3.95 12.77 45.09
N PRO A 24 -5.12 13.28 44.60
CA PRO A 24 -6.28 12.47 44.30
C PRO A 24 -5.93 11.32 43.34
N LEU A 25 -6.51 10.15 43.58
CA LEU A 25 -6.26 8.93 42.81
C LEU A 25 -6.37 9.16 41.29
N GLY A 26 -7.34 9.98 40.85
CA GLY A 26 -7.51 10.33 39.44
C GLY A 26 -6.32 11.07 38.83
N VAL A 27 -5.69 11.99 39.59
CA VAL A 27 -4.51 12.74 39.12
C VAL A 27 -3.29 11.83 39.01
N ARG A 28 -3.10 10.91 39.96
CA ARG A 28 -2.00 9.93 39.95
C ARG A 28 -2.11 8.96 38.76
N VAL A 29 -3.33 8.45 38.51
CA VAL A 29 -3.61 7.57 37.37
C VAL A 29 -3.41 8.34 36.06
N ALA A 30 -3.94 9.58 35.96
CA ALA A 30 -3.76 10.40 34.78
C ALA A 30 -2.27 10.70 34.50
N ALA A 31 -1.49 11.08 35.53
CA ALA A 31 -0.06 11.34 35.38
C ALA A 31 0.72 10.08 34.94
N ALA A 32 0.41 8.92 35.54
CA ALA A 32 1.05 7.66 35.17
C ALA A 32 0.73 7.24 33.73
N TRP A 33 -0.51 7.46 33.26
CA TRP A 33 -0.90 7.20 31.88
C TRP A 33 -0.31 8.23 30.92
N SER A 34 -0.31 9.53 31.26
CA SER A 34 0.26 10.59 30.44
C SER A 34 1.74 10.34 30.15
N TRP A 35 2.53 9.98 31.16
CA TRP A 35 3.94 9.65 30.98
C TRP A 35 4.14 8.44 30.05
N ARG A 36 3.39 7.36 30.25
CA ARG A 36 3.45 6.16 29.41
C ARG A 36 3.03 6.46 27.96
N LEU A 37 1.93 7.21 27.77
CA LEU A 37 1.47 7.60 26.45
C LEU A 37 2.48 8.53 25.74
N THR A 38 3.10 9.45 26.47
CA THR A 38 4.14 10.34 25.92
C THR A 38 5.36 9.53 25.50
N MET A 39 5.82 8.58 26.31
CA MET A 39 6.96 7.71 25.96
C MET A 39 6.65 6.81 24.76
N ILE A 40 5.46 6.21 24.72
CA ILE A 40 5.00 5.41 23.57
C ILE A 40 4.90 6.29 22.32
N GLY A 41 4.33 7.49 22.45
CA GLY A 41 4.21 8.45 21.35
C GLY A 41 5.58 8.89 20.82
N LEU A 42 6.53 9.18 21.71
CA LEU A 42 7.89 9.57 21.34
C LEU A 42 8.64 8.40 20.65
N ALA A 43 8.52 7.20 21.19
CA ALA A 43 9.11 6.00 20.58
C ALA A 43 8.51 5.72 19.21
N PHE A 44 7.19 5.88 19.06
CA PHE A 44 6.49 5.74 17.78
C PHE A 44 6.90 6.82 16.76
N ALA A 45 7.00 8.08 17.20
CA ALA A 45 7.48 9.18 16.35
C ALA A 45 8.93 8.96 15.92
N GLY A 46 9.82 8.52 16.82
CA GLY A 46 11.21 8.14 16.49
C GLY A 46 11.27 6.98 15.48
N PHE A 47 10.40 5.99 15.64
CA PHE A 47 10.29 4.86 14.71
C PHE A 47 9.82 5.32 13.32
N LEU A 48 8.79 6.18 13.26
CA LEU A 48 8.32 6.74 11.99
C LEU A 48 9.41 7.60 11.33
N TRP A 49 10.12 8.42 12.12
CA TRP A 49 11.23 9.21 11.61
C TRP A 49 12.32 8.33 11.01
N LEU A 50 12.67 7.23 11.68
CA LEU A 50 13.65 6.26 11.18
C LEU A 50 13.17 5.63 9.85
N ILE A 51 11.88 5.24 9.76
CA ILE A 51 11.31 4.71 8.51
C ILE A 51 11.46 5.71 7.37
N VAL A 52 11.16 6.99 7.61
CA VAL A 52 11.30 8.05 6.61
C VAL A 52 12.74 8.19 6.15
N GLN A 53 13.70 8.09 7.08
CA GLN A 53 15.13 8.19 6.76
C GLN A 53 15.63 7.03 5.88
N VAL A 54 15.11 5.82 6.10
CA VAL A 54 15.47 4.62 5.31
C VAL A 54 14.43 4.27 4.22
N ARG A 55 13.61 5.24 3.83
CA ARG A 55 12.52 5.04 2.87
C ARG A 55 12.96 4.41 1.54
N ILE A 56 14.19 4.67 1.12
CA ILE A 56 14.77 4.11 -0.11
C ILE A 56 14.89 2.57 -0.06
N ILE A 57 14.93 1.99 1.13
CA ILE A 57 14.93 0.52 1.36
C ILE A 57 13.52 0.04 1.69
N VAL A 58 12.79 0.79 2.52
CA VAL A 58 11.47 0.40 3.03
C VAL A 58 10.44 0.33 1.89
N ILE A 59 10.42 1.31 0.98
CA ILE A 59 9.46 1.33 -0.13
C ILE A 59 9.63 0.12 -1.05
N PRO A 60 10.83 -0.21 -1.58
CA PRO A 60 11.04 -1.43 -2.36
C PRO A 60 10.67 -2.71 -1.62
N LEU A 61 10.94 -2.79 -0.32
CA LEU A 61 10.58 -3.94 0.50
C LEU A 61 9.05 -4.09 0.63
N LEU A 62 8.32 -3.00 0.85
CA LEU A 62 6.86 -3.01 0.90
C LEU A 62 6.26 -3.43 -0.46
N ILE A 63 6.81 -2.92 -1.57
CA ILE A 63 6.42 -3.36 -2.92
C ILE A 63 6.65 -4.87 -3.06
N ALA A 64 7.82 -5.37 -2.66
CA ALA A 64 8.14 -6.80 -2.71
C ALA A 64 7.18 -7.65 -1.86
N ILE A 65 6.76 -7.16 -0.68
CA ILE A 65 5.77 -7.82 0.18
C ILE A 65 4.42 -7.94 -0.54
N LEU A 66 3.90 -6.84 -1.12
CA LEU A 66 2.63 -6.86 -1.85
C LEU A 66 2.69 -7.75 -3.09
N LEU A 67 3.76 -7.64 -3.87
CA LEU A 67 3.97 -8.50 -5.05
C LEU A 67 4.13 -9.97 -4.66
N THR A 68 4.81 -10.25 -3.54
CA THR A 68 4.90 -11.64 -3.02
C THR A 68 3.52 -12.16 -2.64
N ALA A 69 2.70 -11.34 -1.96
CA ALA A 69 1.34 -11.74 -1.59
C ALA A 69 0.44 -11.97 -2.81
N LEU A 70 0.66 -11.21 -3.89
CA LEU A 70 0.00 -11.39 -5.18
C LEU A 70 0.44 -12.66 -5.90
N LEU A 71 1.75 -12.87 -6.01
CA LEU A 71 2.32 -13.95 -6.83
C LEU A 71 2.41 -15.29 -6.10
N ALA A 72 2.38 -15.31 -4.77
CA ALA A 72 2.45 -16.53 -3.97
C ALA A 72 1.42 -17.60 -4.35
N PRO A 73 0.14 -17.30 -4.66
CA PRO A 73 -0.82 -18.31 -5.10
C PRO A 73 -0.42 -19.01 -6.39
N VAL A 74 0.19 -18.27 -7.34
CA VAL A 74 0.68 -18.82 -8.62
C VAL A 74 1.81 -19.80 -8.34
N VAL A 75 2.79 -19.41 -7.52
CA VAL A 75 3.91 -20.27 -7.12
C VAL A 75 3.41 -21.54 -6.41
N GLN A 76 2.45 -21.38 -5.48
CA GLN A 76 1.85 -22.51 -4.77
C GLN A 76 1.07 -23.45 -5.69
N TRP A 77 0.45 -22.93 -6.72
CA TRP A 77 -0.25 -23.74 -7.72
C TRP A 77 0.73 -24.65 -8.48
N PHE A 78 1.89 -24.12 -8.91
CA PHE A 78 2.95 -24.91 -9.53
C PHE A 78 3.52 -25.98 -8.58
N GLU A 79 3.72 -25.64 -7.30
CA GLU A 79 4.17 -26.59 -6.28
C GLU A 79 3.16 -27.75 -6.10
N ARG A 80 1.84 -27.46 -6.15
CA ARG A 80 0.78 -28.48 -6.05
C ARG A 80 0.78 -29.42 -7.26
N GLN A 81 1.22 -28.95 -8.42
CA GLN A 81 1.38 -29.77 -9.64
C GLN A 81 2.69 -30.59 -9.63
N GLY A 82 3.47 -30.54 -8.55
CA GLY A 82 4.72 -31.27 -8.43
C GLY A 82 5.93 -30.58 -9.06
N ALA A 83 5.77 -29.36 -9.59
CA ALA A 83 6.87 -28.60 -10.15
C ALA A 83 7.79 -28.04 -9.04
N PRO A 84 9.09 -27.93 -9.27
CA PRO A 84 10.00 -27.35 -8.29
C PRO A 84 9.68 -25.87 -8.12
N ARG A 85 9.81 -25.37 -6.89
CA ARG A 85 9.42 -24.00 -6.47
C ARG A 85 10.03 -22.91 -7.35
N TRP A 86 11.30 -23.08 -7.76
CA TRP A 86 11.98 -22.09 -8.59
C TRP A 86 11.30 -21.89 -9.95
N LEU A 87 10.73 -22.95 -10.57
CA LEU A 87 9.97 -22.84 -11.82
C LEU A 87 8.70 -21.99 -11.61
N GLY A 88 7.98 -22.24 -10.51
CA GLY A 88 6.82 -21.41 -10.16
C GLY A 88 7.17 -19.94 -9.97
N VAL A 89 8.32 -19.65 -9.34
CA VAL A 89 8.80 -18.27 -9.13
C VAL A 89 9.16 -17.62 -10.46
N VAL A 90 9.94 -18.29 -11.31
CA VAL A 90 10.34 -17.76 -12.62
C VAL A 90 9.12 -17.50 -13.51
N THR A 91 8.17 -18.44 -13.55
CA THR A 91 6.95 -18.29 -14.35
C THR A 91 6.09 -17.15 -13.82
N ALA A 92 5.86 -17.07 -12.51
CA ALA A 92 5.07 -15.99 -11.90
C ALA A 92 5.69 -14.61 -12.19
N LEU A 93 7.01 -14.52 -12.08
CA LEU A 93 7.75 -13.29 -12.37
C LEU A 93 7.70 -12.93 -13.86
N ALA A 94 7.88 -13.90 -14.76
CA ALA A 94 7.80 -13.68 -16.19
C ALA A 94 6.41 -13.20 -16.62
N VAL A 95 5.34 -13.82 -16.11
CA VAL A 95 3.96 -13.39 -16.36
C VAL A 95 3.70 -11.97 -15.84
N PHE A 96 4.18 -11.66 -14.63
CA PHE A 96 4.05 -10.33 -14.06
C PHE A 96 4.78 -9.26 -14.89
N VAL A 97 6.03 -9.52 -15.26
CA VAL A 97 6.84 -8.60 -16.09
C VAL A 97 6.21 -8.44 -17.47
N ALA A 98 5.72 -9.52 -18.09
CA ALA A 98 5.01 -9.45 -19.37
C ALA A 98 3.73 -8.62 -19.26
N ALA A 99 2.93 -8.80 -18.20
CA ALA A 99 1.73 -8.01 -17.97
C ALA A 99 2.04 -6.51 -17.82
N VAL A 100 3.05 -6.17 -17.01
CA VAL A 100 3.50 -4.76 -16.86
C VAL A 100 4.03 -4.21 -18.19
N TRP A 101 4.80 -4.98 -18.92
CA TRP A 101 5.32 -4.58 -20.23
C TRP A 101 4.19 -4.29 -21.23
N ILE A 102 3.18 -5.16 -21.30
CA ILE A 102 2.01 -4.97 -22.15
C ILE A 102 1.28 -3.69 -21.75
N LEU A 103 1.02 -3.47 -20.45
CA LEU A 103 0.35 -2.27 -19.97
C LEU A 103 1.13 -0.99 -20.33
N VAL A 104 2.43 -0.97 -20.09
CA VAL A 104 3.30 0.17 -20.42
C VAL A 104 3.32 0.44 -21.92
N THR A 105 3.42 -0.61 -22.74
CA THR A 105 3.41 -0.47 -24.20
C THR A 105 2.08 0.08 -24.69
N LEU A 106 0.95 -0.42 -24.17
CA LEU A 106 -0.39 0.10 -24.48
C LEU A 106 -0.51 1.58 -24.12
N ILE A 107 -0.01 1.99 -22.97
CA ILE A 107 -0.01 3.39 -22.57
C ILE A 107 0.81 4.22 -23.55
N ILE A 108 2.08 3.86 -23.76
CA ILE A 108 3.01 4.66 -24.59
C ILE A 108 2.52 4.79 -26.04
N THR A 109 2.07 3.68 -26.66
CA THR A 109 1.63 3.70 -28.05
C THR A 109 0.38 4.54 -28.27
N GLN A 110 -0.54 4.46 -27.35
CA GLN A 110 -1.83 5.18 -27.45
C GLN A 110 -1.72 6.66 -27.02
N LEU A 111 -0.87 6.96 -26.02
CA LEU A 111 -0.65 8.33 -25.61
C LEU A 111 0.11 9.15 -26.66
N ARG A 112 1.10 8.56 -27.35
CA ARG A 112 1.85 9.30 -28.40
C ARG A 112 0.94 9.82 -29.52
N SER A 113 -0.04 9.02 -29.95
CA SER A 113 -0.98 9.44 -31.00
C SER A 113 -2.07 10.38 -30.52
N GLY A 114 -2.44 10.31 -29.25
CA GLY A 114 -3.55 11.10 -28.68
C GLY A 114 -3.14 12.42 -28.05
N PHE A 115 -1.91 12.54 -27.50
CA PHE A 115 -1.50 13.73 -26.78
C PHE A 115 -1.31 14.97 -27.69
N GLU A 116 -0.77 14.79 -28.90
CA GLU A 116 -0.60 15.88 -29.84
C GLU A 116 -1.97 16.42 -30.34
N ASP A 117 -2.93 15.53 -30.56
CA ASP A 117 -4.27 15.89 -30.97
C ASP A 117 -5.06 16.53 -29.82
N LEU A 118 -4.91 15.98 -28.60
CA LEU A 118 -5.53 16.53 -27.40
C LEU A 118 -5.02 17.96 -27.09
N ALA A 119 -3.72 18.19 -27.17
CA ALA A 119 -3.13 19.48 -26.92
C ALA A 119 -3.61 20.56 -27.92
N LYS A 120 -3.70 20.21 -29.19
CA LYS A 120 -4.20 21.11 -30.24
C LYS A 120 -5.68 21.44 -30.08
N ARG A 121 -6.51 20.41 -29.78
CA ARG A 121 -7.95 20.57 -29.62
C ARG A 121 -8.35 21.24 -28.31
N SER A 122 -7.54 21.14 -27.27
CA SER A 122 -7.87 21.75 -25.97
C SER A 122 -7.99 23.27 -26.04
N GLU A 123 -7.25 23.91 -26.93
CA GLU A 123 -7.28 25.37 -27.14
C GLU A 123 -8.59 25.79 -27.87
N ASP A 124 -9.02 25.04 -28.88
CA ASP A 124 -10.27 25.28 -29.60
C ASP A 124 -11.49 25.03 -28.71
N VAL A 125 -11.49 23.94 -27.96
CA VAL A 125 -12.59 23.55 -27.06
C VAL A 125 -12.75 24.50 -25.90
N TRP A 126 -11.66 25.13 -25.46
CA TRP A 126 -11.74 26.16 -24.42
C TRP A 126 -12.60 27.34 -24.89
N GLN A 127 -12.40 27.81 -26.12
CA GLN A 127 -13.22 28.88 -26.70
C GLN A 127 -14.68 28.44 -26.89
N ASP A 128 -14.90 27.21 -27.32
CA ASP A 128 -16.25 26.65 -27.47
C ASP A 128 -16.99 26.51 -26.13
N LEU A 129 -16.25 26.14 -25.06
CA LEU A 129 -16.79 26.04 -23.71
C LEU A 129 -17.22 27.41 -23.17
N LEU A 130 -16.38 28.43 -23.34
CA LEU A 130 -16.69 29.81 -22.98
C LEU A 130 -17.96 30.31 -23.72
N ASN A 131 -18.01 30.10 -25.03
CA ASN A 131 -19.19 30.45 -25.87
C ASN A 131 -20.46 29.69 -25.40
N TRP A 132 -20.34 28.42 -25.01
CA TRP A 132 -21.46 27.62 -24.49
C TRP A 132 -21.95 28.11 -23.13
N ILE A 133 -21.06 28.48 -22.23
CA ILE A 133 -21.37 29.04 -20.90
C ILE A 133 -22.08 30.40 -21.06
N GLU A 134 -21.57 31.28 -21.91
CA GLU A 134 -22.17 32.58 -22.20
C GLU A 134 -23.58 32.44 -22.84
N GLY A 135 -23.75 31.46 -23.74
CA GLY A 135 -25.02 31.19 -24.41
C GLY A 135 -26.12 30.60 -23.51
N ASN A 136 -25.77 29.92 -22.40
CA ASN A 136 -26.74 29.19 -21.57
C ASN A 136 -27.18 29.89 -20.27
N GLN A 137 -26.81 31.14 -20.02
CA GLN A 137 -27.21 31.93 -18.84
C GLN A 137 -27.06 31.20 -17.49
N LEU A 138 -26.01 30.39 -17.33
CA LEU A 138 -25.76 29.59 -16.11
C LEU A 138 -25.35 30.43 -14.91
N GLY A 139 -25.29 31.77 -15.02
CA GLY A 139 -24.93 32.67 -13.92
C GLY A 139 -23.44 32.57 -13.50
N ILE A 140 -22.63 31.86 -14.26
CA ILE A 140 -21.17 31.74 -14.07
C ILE A 140 -20.53 32.68 -15.09
N SER A 141 -19.78 33.69 -14.63
CA SER A 141 -19.10 34.60 -15.54
C SER A 141 -17.90 33.89 -16.20
N ALA A 142 -17.74 34.08 -17.51
CA ALA A 142 -16.59 33.57 -18.27
C ALA A 142 -15.26 33.95 -17.62
N ASP A 143 -15.15 35.18 -17.04
CA ASP A 143 -13.97 35.65 -16.31
C ASP A 143 -13.60 34.78 -15.09
N GLN A 144 -14.60 34.22 -14.38
CA GLN A 144 -14.33 33.32 -13.24
C GLN A 144 -13.78 31.98 -13.69
N VAL A 145 -14.27 31.47 -14.78
CA VAL A 145 -13.81 30.20 -15.38
C VAL A 145 -12.42 30.38 -15.98
N ASP A 146 -12.19 31.48 -16.67
CA ASP A 146 -10.88 31.84 -17.23
C ASP A 146 -9.81 32.04 -16.16
N SER A 147 -10.16 32.73 -15.07
CA SER A 147 -9.24 32.93 -13.93
C SER A 147 -8.88 31.62 -13.23
N PHE A 148 -9.85 30.71 -13.07
CA PHE A 148 -9.62 29.39 -12.50
C PHE A 148 -8.72 28.53 -13.40
N PHE A 149 -8.96 28.55 -14.71
CA PHE A 149 -8.16 27.78 -15.68
C PHE A 149 -6.76 28.36 -15.85
N ALA A 150 -6.62 29.67 -15.92
CA ALA A 150 -5.32 30.34 -15.92
C ALA A 150 -4.51 30.03 -14.64
N GLN A 151 -5.18 29.93 -13.50
CA GLN A 151 -4.55 29.57 -12.23
C GLN A 151 -4.15 28.09 -12.20
N LEU A 152 -4.96 27.20 -12.79
CA LEU A 152 -4.64 25.78 -12.98
C LEU A 152 -3.46 25.60 -13.92
N MET A 153 -3.48 26.27 -15.08
CA MET A 153 -2.37 26.22 -16.05
C MET A 153 -1.07 26.82 -15.47
N LYS A 154 -1.15 27.94 -14.78
CA LYS A 154 0.00 28.54 -14.07
C LYS A 154 0.56 27.61 -12.98
N THR A 155 -0.31 26.83 -12.33
CA THR A 155 0.13 25.81 -11.36
C THR A 155 0.83 24.65 -12.08
N ILE A 156 0.32 24.21 -13.23
CA ILE A 156 0.91 23.15 -14.05
C ILE A 156 2.23 23.64 -14.67
N GLU A 157 2.24 24.84 -15.22
CA GLU A 157 3.46 25.48 -15.79
C GLU A 157 4.52 25.76 -14.73
N GLY A 158 4.12 26.20 -13.54
CA GLY A 158 5.04 26.40 -12.41
C GLY A 158 5.76 25.11 -12.01
N HIS A 159 5.15 23.95 -12.23
CA HIS A 159 5.78 22.64 -12.00
C HIS A 159 6.51 22.08 -13.23
N GLN A 160 6.35 22.67 -14.42
CA GLN A 160 7.12 22.28 -15.61
C GLN A 160 8.63 22.48 -15.41
N GLY A 161 9.02 23.54 -14.70
CA GLY A 161 10.43 23.76 -14.31
C GLY A 161 10.96 22.67 -13.37
N GLU A 162 10.13 22.17 -12.47
CA GLU A 162 10.49 21.05 -11.59
C GLU A 162 10.49 19.72 -12.36
N ILE A 163 9.57 19.54 -13.31
CA ILE A 163 9.55 18.36 -14.19
C ILE A 163 10.75 18.37 -15.14
N TRP A 164 11.15 19.54 -15.66
CA TRP A 164 12.30 19.68 -16.56
C TRP A 164 13.64 19.66 -15.81
N ASN A 165 13.72 20.26 -14.63
CA ASN A 165 14.85 20.10 -13.71
C ASN A 165 14.89 18.67 -13.12
N GLY A 166 13.74 18.02 -12.98
CA GLY A 166 13.62 16.59 -12.73
C GLY A 166 14.22 15.77 -13.88
N ALA A 167 14.11 16.22 -15.14
CA ALA A 167 14.75 15.56 -16.29
C ALA A 167 16.28 15.70 -16.28
N LEU A 168 16.84 16.79 -15.74
CA LEU A 168 18.29 16.92 -15.48
C LEU A 168 18.72 16.19 -14.20
N GLY A 169 17.81 16.04 -13.22
CA GLY A 169 17.93 15.11 -12.10
C GLY A 169 17.74 13.64 -12.47
N VAL A 170 17.41 13.33 -13.73
CA VAL A 170 17.17 11.96 -14.24
C VAL A 170 18.34 11.03 -13.99
N ALA A 171 19.57 11.50 -14.01
CA ALA A 171 20.73 10.64 -13.73
C ALA A 171 20.75 10.15 -12.28
N THR A 172 20.43 10.99 -11.30
CA THR A 172 20.32 10.61 -9.89
C THR A 172 19.02 9.88 -9.61
N THR A 173 17.91 10.33 -10.22
CA THR A 173 16.59 9.68 -10.10
C THR A 173 16.58 8.33 -10.82
N ALA A 174 17.20 8.20 -12.00
CA ALA A 174 17.36 6.92 -12.69
C ALA A 174 18.18 5.95 -11.86
N GLY A 175 19.27 6.39 -11.24
CA GLY A 175 20.05 5.56 -10.32
C GLY A 175 19.22 5.08 -9.11
N GLN A 176 18.41 5.95 -8.53
CA GLN A 176 17.50 5.59 -7.42
C GLN A 176 16.40 4.64 -7.87
N LEU A 177 15.81 4.84 -9.05
CA LEU A 177 14.79 3.95 -9.62
C LEU A 177 15.36 2.56 -9.92
N VAL A 178 16.56 2.49 -10.55
CA VAL A 178 17.23 1.22 -10.83
C VAL A 178 17.58 0.51 -9.52
N THR A 179 18.12 1.21 -8.54
CA THR A 179 18.42 0.64 -7.21
C THR A 179 17.16 0.14 -6.51
N GLY A 180 16.08 0.93 -6.52
CA GLY A 180 14.79 0.54 -5.97
C GLY A 180 14.19 -0.68 -6.67
N LEU A 181 14.25 -0.73 -8.01
CA LEU A 181 13.78 -1.86 -8.80
C LEU A 181 14.59 -3.14 -8.51
N LEU A 182 15.92 -3.02 -8.49
CA LEU A 182 16.79 -4.15 -8.16
C LEU A 182 16.55 -4.67 -6.74
N LEU A 183 16.41 -3.77 -5.78
CA LEU A 183 16.11 -4.14 -4.39
C LEU A 183 14.73 -4.79 -4.25
N THR A 184 13.73 -4.27 -4.97
CA THR A 184 12.38 -4.88 -5.04
C THR A 184 12.45 -6.28 -5.63
N LEU A 185 13.11 -6.44 -6.78
CA LEU A 185 13.22 -7.72 -7.48
C LEU A 185 13.98 -8.75 -6.64
N PHE A 186 15.09 -8.35 -6.04
CA PHE A 186 15.86 -9.19 -5.14
C PHE A 186 15.02 -9.65 -3.95
N SER A 187 14.39 -8.71 -3.24
CA SER A 187 13.53 -9.00 -2.10
C SER A 187 12.35 -9.89 -2.48
N LEU A 188 11.71 -9.62 -3.63
CA LEU A 188 10.59 -10.41 -4.16
C LEU A 188 11.00 -11.87 -4.41
N ILE A 189 12.12 -12.08 -5.09
CA ILE A 189 12.63 -13.42 -5.40
C ILE A 189 12.92 -14.18 -4.10
N PHE A 190 13.63 -13.55 -3.15
CA PHE A 190 13.93 -14.20 -1.87
C PHE A 190 12.68 -14.49 -1.05
N MET A 191 11.71 -13.58 -1.01
CA MET A 191 10.46 -13.80 -0.30
C MET A 191 9.61 -14.90 -0.95
N LEU A 192 9.61 -15.00 -2.27
CA LEU A 192 8.92 -16.08 -2.99
C LEU A 192 9.61 -17.43 -2.79
N ILE A 193 10.95 -17.49 -2.74
CA ILE A 193 11.71 -18.74 -2.57
C ILE A 193 11.74 -19.16 -1.10
N ASP A 194 12.20 -18.27 -0.22
CA ASP A 194 12.55 -18.56 1.17
C ASP A 194 11.70 -17.82 2.22
N GLY A 195 10.53 -17.30 1.84
CA GLY A 195 9.72 -16.43 2.71
C GLY A 195 9.42 -17.05 4.09
N LYS A 196 9.15 -18.36 4.17
CA LYS A 196 8.96 -19.04 5.45
C LYS A 196 10.23 -19.06 6.29
N ARG A 197 11.39 -19.28 5.69
CA ARG A 197 12.68 -19.31 6.37
C ARG A 197 13.04 -17.93 6.91
N ILE A 198 12.82 -16.89 6.09
CA ILE A 198 13.02 -15.49 6.50
C ILE A 198 12.10 -15.15 7.68
N TRP A 199 10.82 -15.54 7.62
CA TRP A 199 9.86 -15.30 8.69
C TRP A 199 10.29 -15.93 10.01
N PHE A 200 10.64 -17.23 10.02
CA PHE A 200 11.05 -17.91 11.24
C PHE A 200 12.42 -17.45 11.76
N TRP A 201 13.29 -16.96 10.88
CA TRP A 201 14.53 -16.30 11.27
C TRP A 201 14.22 -14.99 12.04
N VAL A 202 13.32 -14.15 11.52
CA VAL A 202 12.90 -12.91 12.20
C VAL A 202 12.24 -13.21 13.56
N VAL A 203 11.29 -14.16 13.61
CA VAL A 203 10.62 -14.54 14.85
C VAL A 203 11.61 -15.13 15.85
N GLY A 204 12.66 -15.81 15.37
CA GLY A 204 13.71 -16.41 16.20
C GLY A 204 14.54 -15.42 17.02
N PHE A 205 14.60 -14.13 16.66
CA PHE A 205 15.25 -13.09 17.48
C PHE A 205 14.47 -12.73 18.75
N LEU A 206 13.20 -13.10 18.81
CA LEU A 206 12.33 -12.75 19.94
C LEU A 206 12.44 -13.78 21.06
N PRO A 207 12.12 -13.41 22.30
CA PRO A 207 12.05 -14.37 23.42
C PRO A 207 11.07 -15.51 23.11
N GLY A 208 11.38 -16.73 23.53
CA GLY A 208 10.57 -17.93 23.22
C GLY A 208 9.09 -17.83 23.55
N LYS A 209 8.73 -17.07 24.61
CA LYS A 209 7.33 -16.80 25.00
C LYS A 209 6.58 -15.96 23.97
N ALA A 210 7.28 -15.19 23.14
CA ALA A 210 6.71 -14.33 22.10
C ALA A 210 6.56 -15.05 20.75
N HIS A 211 7.15 -16.22 20.54
CA HIS A 211 7.16 -16.92 19.25
C HIS A 211 5.74 -17.26 18.78
N ALA A 212 4.90 -17.86 19.62
CA ALA A 212 3.55 -18.27 19.25
C ALA A 212 2.62 -17.07 18.97
N PRO A 213 2.53 -16.05 19.85
CA PRO A 213 1.70 -14.87 19.56
C PRO A 213 2.16 -14.10 18.33
N ILE A 214 3.45 -13.91 18.12
CA ILE A 214 3.98 -13.16 16.98
C ILE A 214 3.82 -13.94 15.68
N ASP A 215 4.03 -15.26 15.67
CA ASP A 215 3.79 -16.08 14.48
C ASP A 215 2.31 -16.08 14.07
N SER A 216 1.39 -16.23 15.04
CA SER A 216 -0.05 -16.18 14.78
C SER A 216 -0.47 -14.82 14.23
N ALA A 217 -0.04 -13.73 14.88
CA ALA A 217 -0.33 -12.37 14.46
C ALA A 217 0.26 -12.04 13.08
N GLY A 218 1.51 -12.45 12.82
CA GLY A 218 2.14 -12.25 11.52
C GLY A 218 1.45 -13.00 10.39
N ARG A 219 0.98 -14.23 10.64
CA ARG A 219 0.16 -14.98 9.67
C ARG A 219 -1.17 -14.29 9.39
N ALA A 220 -1.85 -13.77 10.42
CA ALA A 220 -3.09 -13.02 10.26
C ALA A 220 -2.86 -11.76 9.41
N GLY A 221 -1.79 -11.00 9.69
CA GLY A 221 -1.37 -9.85 8.88
C GLY A 221 -1.07 -10.23 7.42
N TRP A 222 -0.33 -11.31 7.20
CA TRP A 222 -0.02 -11.81 5.86
C TRP A 222 -1.27 -12.19 5.06
N VAL A 223 -2.20 -12.90 5.69
CA VAL A 223 -3.48 -13.27 5.06
C VAL A 223 -4.27 -12.02 4.71
N SER A 224 -4.32 -11.02 5.60
CA SER A 224 -4.99 -9.74 5.37
C SER A 224 -4.41 -8.99 4.18
N ILE A 225 -3.06 -8.88 4.07
CA ILE A 225 -2.39 -8.27 2.92
C ILE A 225 -2.76 -9.01 1.62
N GLY A 226 -2.66 -10.34 1.63
CA GLY A 226 -2.95 -11.14 0.44
C GLY A 226 -4.40 -11.06 -0.02
N GLN A 227 -5.35 -10.96 0.90
CA GLN A 227 -6.76 -10.74 0.59
C GLN A 227 -6.97 -9.34 0.02
N TYR A 228 -6.43 -8.30 0.67
CA TYR A 228 -6.52 -6.93 0.19
C TYR A 228 -6.02 -6.78 -1.25
N VAL A 229 -4.81 -7.26 -1.54
CA VAL A 229 -4.20 -7.11 -2.87
C VAL A 229 -5.04 -7.78 -3.95
N ARG A 230 -5.55 -8.99 -3.69
CA ARG A 230 -6.40 -9.70 -4.67
C ARG A 230 -7.72 -8.99 -4.93
N VAL A 231 -8.35 -8.50 -3.85
CA VAL A 231 -9.60 -7.74 -3.96
C VAL A 231 -9.36 -6.44 -4.70
N GLN A 232 -8.28 -5.72 -4.37
CA GLN A 232 -7.96 -4.44 -4.99
C GLN A 232 -7.69 -4.57 -6.49
N ILE A 233 -6.97 -5.62 -6.93
CA ILE A 233 -6.75 -5.88 -8.35
C ILE A 233 -8.07 -6.18 -9.06
N PHE A 234 -8.96 -6.95 -8.43
CA PHE A 234 -10.27 -7.26 -8.99
C PHE A 234 -11.12 -5.99 -9.13
N LEU A 235 -11.18 -5.15 -8.09
CA LEU A 235 -11.91 -3.88 -8.13
C LEU A 235 -11.33 -2.94 -9.20
N ALA A 236 -10.00 -2.76 -9.22
CA ALA A 236 -9.32 -1.94 -10.22
C ALA A 236 -9.61 -2.43 -11.66
N PHE A 237 -9.70 -3.74 -11.86
CA PHE A 237 -10.06 -4.30 -13.17
C PHE A 237 -11.51 -3.99 -13.54
N VAL A 238 -12.45 -4.12 -12.61
CA VAL A 238 -13.87 -3.80 -12.86
C VAL A 238 -14.06 -2.32 -13.17
N ASP A 239 -13.40 -1.43 -12.41
CA ASP A 239 -13.43 0.01 -12.66
C ASP A 239 -12.87 0.36 -14.03
N ALA A 240 -11.72 -0.20 -14.37
CA ALA A 240 -11.07 0.01 -15.67
C ALA A 240 -11.96 -0.44 -16.83
N VAL A 241 -12.56 -1.63 -16.73
CA VAL A 241 -13.47 -2.15 -17.74
C VAL A 241 -14.76 -1.32 -17.80
N GLY A 242 -15.36 -1.00 -16.66
CA GLY A 242 -16.60 -0.23 -16.60
C GLY A 242 -16.46 1.16 -17.20
N ILE A 243 -15.41 1.89 -16.79
CA ILE A 243 -15.16 3.25 -17.29
C ILE A 243 -14.66 3.22 -18.75
N GLY A 244 -13.80 2.25 -19.10
CA GLY A 244 -13.31 2.09 -20.47
C GLY A 244 -14.43 1.76 -21.47
N VAL A 245 -15.33 0.83 -21.11
CA VAL A 245 -16.52 0.50 -21.92
C VAL A 245 -17.46 1.71 -22.00
N GLY A 246 -17.69 2.40 -20.88
CA GLY A 246 -18.49 3.63 -20.87
C GLY A 246 -17.91 4.70 -21.82
N ALA A 247 -16.60 4.91 -21.81
CA ALA A 247 -15.91 5.81 -22.72
C ALA A 247 -16.09 5.39 -24.18
N ALA A 248 -15.95 4.09 -24.48
CA ALA A 248 -16.15 3.56 -25.83
C ALA A 248 -17.59 3.73 -26.31
N LEU A 249 -18.59 3.48 -25.46
CA LEU A 249 -20.02 3.64 -25.81
C LEU A 249 -20.40 5.10 -26.05
N LEU A 250 -19.75 6.04 -25.35
CA LEU A 250 -19.95 7.49 -25.56
C LEU A 250 -19.15 8.04 -26.75
N GLY A 251 -18.37 7.18 -27.45
CA GLY A 251 -17.52 7.60 -28.57
C GLY A 251 -16.36 8.48 -28.13
N VAL A 252 -15.97 8.42 -26.84
CA VAL A 252 -14.80 9.13 -26.32
C VAL A 252 -13.55 8.45 -26.88
N PRO A 253 -12.63 9.21 -27.51
CA PRO A 253 -11.40 8.61 -28.02
C PRO A 253 -10.50 8.15 -26.86
N LEU A 254 -9.59 7.22 -27.18
CA LEU A 254 -8.63 6.66 -26.22
C LEU A 254 -9.29 5.85 -25.06
N PRO A 255 -10.30 5.01 -25.27
CA PRO A 255 -10.96 4.27 -24.20
C PRO A 255 -9.99 3.30 -23.49
N ILE A 256 -9.04 2.70 -24.22
CA ILE A 256 -8.03 1.80 -23.65
C ILE A 256 -7.05 2.55 -22.74
N PRO A 257 -6.43 3.67 -23.15
CA PRO A 257 -5.62 4.49 -22.23
C PRO A 257 -6.37 4.93 -20.99
N ILE A 258 -7.63 5.38 -21.14
CA ILE A 258 -8.49 5.75 -20.01
C ILE A 258 -8.64 4.56 -19.05
N ALA A 259 -8.98 3.39 -19.58
CA ALA A 259 -9.12 2.18 -18.77
C ALA A 259 -7.83 1.81 -18.03
N VAL A 260 -6.67 1.89 -18.68
CA VAL A 260 -5.38 1.58 -18.05
C VAL A 260 -5.02 2.61 -16.97
N LEU A 261 -5.27 3.90 -17.22
CA LEU A 261 -5.06 4.94 -16.21
C LEU A 261 -5.99 4.76 -15.01
N VAL A 262 -7.25 4.40 -15.24
CA VAL A 262 -8.22 4.06 -14.19
C VAL A 262 -7.71 2.84 -13.39
N PHE A 263 -7.27 1.77 -14.07
CA PHE A 263 -6.69 0.60 -13.41
C PHE A 263 -5.52 0.96 -12.50
N MET A 264 -4.60 1.79 -12.98
CA MET A 264 -3.45 2.24 -12.18
C MET A 264 -3.88 3.16 -11.02
N GLY A 265 -4.81 4.07 -11.27
CA GLY A 265 -5.33 5.00 -10.26
C GLY A 265 -6.10 4.31 -9.14
N SER A 266 -6.88 3.28 -9.46
CA SER A 266 -7.72 2.56 -8.50
C SER A 266 -6.94 1.93 -7.34
N PHE A 267 -5.61 1.77 -7.45
CA PHE A 267 -4.78 1.33 -6.33
C PHE A 267 -4.67 2.34 -5.19
N ILE A 268 -4.97 3.62 -5.42
CA ILE A 268 -5.01 4.67 -4.39
C ILE A 268 -6.46 5.03 -4.13
N PRO A 269 -7.07 4.53 -3.04
CA PRO A 269 -8.49 4.76 -2.76
C PRO A 269 -8.85 6.26 -2.76
N PHE A 270 -10.01 6.60 -3.26
CA PHE A 270 -10.56 7.94 -3.41
C PHE A 270 -9.78 8.83 -4.39
N LEU A 271 -8.46 8.94 -4.24
CA LEU A 271 -7.64 9.81 -5.07
C LEU A 271 -7.60 9.31 -6.52
N GLY A 272 -7.45 8.01 -6.70
CA GLY A 272 -7.41 7.38 -8.02
C GLY A 272 -8.72 7.59 -8.79
N ALA A 273 -9.84 7.25 -8.18
CA ALA A 273 -11.16 7.38 -8.80
C ALA A 273 -11.47 8.85 -9.20
N ILE A 274 -11.15 9.81 -8.32
CA ILE A 274 -11.38 11.24 -8.60
C ILE A 274 -10.48 11.71 -9.75
N THR A 275 -9.18 11.48 -9.66
CA THR A 275 -8.22 12.00 -10.65
C THR A 275 -8.43 11.37 -12.03
N THR A 276 -8.59 10.05 -12.10
CA THR A 276 -8.78 9.34 -13.38
C THR A 276 -10.17 9.55 -13.94
N GLY A 277 -11.20 9.66 -13.09
CA GLY A 277 -12.55 10.00 -13.50
C GLY A 277 -12.67 11.42 -14.05
N MET A 278 -12.01 12.40 -13.41
CA MET A 278 -11.93 13.77 -13.91
C MET A 278 -11.17 13.83 -15.24
N LEU A 279 -10.09 13.07 -15.39
CA LEU A 279 -9.35 13.00 -16.64
C LEU A 279 -10.20 12.39 -17.76
N ALA A 280 -10.95 11.32 -17.49
CA ALA A 280 -11.86 10.74 -18.46
C ALA A 280 -12.96 11.71 -18.89
N ALA A 281 -13.55 12.45 -17.95
CA ALA A 281 -14.54 13.49 -18.24
C ALA A 281 -13.94 14.66 -19.01
N PHE A 282 -12.70 15.05 -18.70
CA PHE A 282 -11.98 16.09 -19.43
C PHE A 282 -11.70 15.68 -20.89
N ILE A 283 -11.25 14.45 -21.13
CA ILE A 283 -11.05 13.93 -22.48
C ILE A 283 -12.40 13.93 -23.25
N ALA A 284 -13.48 13.49 -22.60
CA ALA A 284 -14.83 13.54 -23.19
C ALA A 284 -15.26 14.98 -23.53
N LEU A 285 -14.93 15.94 -22.66
CA LEU A 285 -15.20 17.37 -22.90
C LEU A 285 -14.49 17.87 -24.16
N VAL A 286 -13.21 17.59 -24.26
CA VAL A 286 -12.36 18.09 -25.36
C VAL A 286 -12.75 17.50 -26.71
N TYR A 287 -13.13 16.22 -26.76
CA TYR A 287 -13.43 15.57 -28.05
C TYR A 287 -14.90 15.55 -28.42
N ASN A 288 -15.80 15.50 -27.47
CA ASN A 288 -17.21 15.24 -27.69
C ASN A 288 -18.13 16.33 -27.10
N GLY A 289 -17.55 17.36 -26.43
CA GLY A 289 -18.31 18.48 -25.88
C GLY A 289 -18.91 18.25 -24.49
N PRO A 290 -19.58 19.29 -23.92
CA PRO A 290 -19.97 19.29 -22.50
C PRO A 290 -21.02 18.24 -22.14
N VAL A 291 -21.93 17.90 -23.06
CA VAL A 291 -22.96 16.89 -22.82
C VAL A 291 -22.34 15.51 -22.62
N ASN A 292 -21.37 15.13 -23.47
CA ASN A 292 -20.66 13.87 -23.35
C ASN A 292 -19.73 13.84 -22.12
N ALA A 293 -19.16 14.97 -21.72
CA ALA A 293 -18.42 15.10 -20.47
C ALA A 293 -19.29 14.80 -19.25
N LEU A 294 -20.51 15.35 -19.20
CA LEU A 294 -21.48 15.06 -18.15
C LEU A 294 -21.92 13.59 -18.15
N MET A 295 -22.16 13.00 -19.32
CA MET A 295 -22.48 11.58 -19.44
C MET A 295 -21.31 10.70 -18.98
N MET A 296 -20.07 11.07 -19.30
CA MET A 296 -18.87 10.37 -18.86
C MET A 296 -18.68 10.45 -17.33
N LEU A 297 -18.94 11.63 -16.76
CA LEU A 297 -18.95 11.79 -15.29
C LEU A 297 -20.03 10.91 -14.66
N GLY A 298 -21.22 10.82 -15.27
CA GLY A 298 -22.29 9.91 -14.88
C GLY A 298 -21.85 8.44 -14.88
N VAL A 299 -21.13 8.01 -15.93
CA VAL A 299 -20.54 6.66 -16.01
C VAL A 299 -19.55 6.42 -14.87
N VAL A 300 -18.63 7.37 -14.62
CA VAL A 300 -17.66 7.27 -13.54
C VAL A 300 -18.35 7.13 -12.18
N ILE A 301 -19.34 7.98 -11.91
CA ILE A 301 -20.14 7.91 -10.68
C ILE A 301 -20.88 6.56 -10.58
N LEU A 302 -21.49 6.11 -11.65
CA LEU A 302 -22.21 4.82 -11.67
C LEU A 302 -21.28 3.64 -11.35
N VAL A 303 -20.11 3.58 -11.98
CA VAL A 303 -19.11 2.52 -11.73
C VAL A 303 -18.65 2.57 -10.29
N ASN A 304 -18.31 3.74 -9.76
CA ASN A 304 -17.90 3.91 -8.35
C ASN A 304 -19.05 3.54 -7.37
N GLN A 305 -20.32 3.82 -7.71
CA GLN A 305 -21.46 3.41 -6.89
C GLN A 305 -21.65 1.89 -6.91
N ILE A 306 -21.48 1.24 -8.05
CA ILE A 306 -21.51 -0.22 -8.17
C ILE A 306 -20.35 -0.83 -7.35
N GLU A 307 -19.14 -0.26 -7.47
CA GLU A 307 -17.99 -0.69 -6.68
C GLU A 307 -18.29 -0.62 -5.19
N GLY A 308 -18.66 0.56 -4.67
CA GLY A 308 -18.81 0.80 -3.24
C GLY A 308 -20.00 0.07 -2.60
N HIS A 309 -21.14 -0.02 -3.30
CA HIS A 309 -22.37 -0.57 -2.74
C HIS A 309 -22.60 -2.05 -3.07
N VAL A 310 -22.05 -2.56 -4.16
CA VAL A 310 -22.27 -3.94 -4.60
C VAL A 310 -20.99 -4.77 -4.49
N LEU A 311 -19.91 -4.32 -5.10
CA LEU A 311 -18.70 -5.13 -5.21
C LEU A 311 -17.92 -5.19 -3.89
N GLN A 312 -17.72 -4.06 -3.21
CA GLN A 312 -17.00 -4.03 -1.93
C GLN A 312 -17.63 -4.96 -0.88
N PRO A 313 -18.96 -4.93 -0.60
CA PRO A 313 -19.58 -5.86 0.34
C PRO A 313 -19.46 -7.33 -0.08
N LEU A 314 -19.55 -7.61 -1.40
CA LEU A 314 -19.48 -8.98 -1.93
C LEU A 314 -18.06 -9.58 -1.82
N VAL A 315 -17.04 -8.77 -2.10
CA VAL A 315 -15.66 -9.27 -2.26
C VAL A 315 -14.83 -9.08 -0.98
N MET A 316 -15.00 -7.96 -0.27
CA MET A 316 -14.25 -7.69 0.97
C MET A 316 -14.78 -8.45 2.18
N GLY A 317 -16.08 -8.77 2.24
CA GLY A 317 -16.68 -9.54 3.33
C GLY A 317 -16.25 -9.04 4.71
N SER A 318 -15.79 -9.97 5.59
CA SER A 318 -15.28 -9.64 6.92
C SER A 318 -13.78 -9.32 6.97
N ALA A 319 -13.07 -9.34 5.83
CA ALA A 319 -11.61 -9.36 5.78
C ALA A 319 -10.94 -8.02 6.09
N VAL A 320 -11.60 -6.89 5.77
CA VAL A 320 -11.05 -5.54 6.01
C VAL A 320 -12.07 -4.75 6.83
N ARG A 321 -12.06 -4.96 8.16
CA ARG A 321 -12.93 -4.21 9.10
C ARG A 321 -12.24 -2.91 9.55
N VAL A 322 -11.88 -2.04 8.60
CA VAL A 322 -11.37 -0.72 8.92
C VAL A 322 -12.50 0.28 8.65
N HIS A 323 -12.77 1.16 9.62
CA HIS A 323 -13.77 2.21 9.44
C HIS A 323 -13.35 3.13 8.26
N PRO A 324 -14.27 3.60 7.38
CA PRO A 324 -13.92 4.45 6.24
C PRO A 324 -13.07 5.68 6.62
N LEU A 325 -13.38 6.33 7.75
CA LEU A 325 -12.56 7.41 8.28
C LEU A 325 -11.12 6.99 8.54
N GLY A 326 -10.92 5.77 9.07
CA GLY A 326 -9.58 5.21 9.28
C GLY A 326 -8.80 5.02 7.99
N VAL A 327 -9.48 4.64 6.91
CA VAL A 327 -8.88 4.53 5.57
C VAL A 327 -8.44 5.90 5.06
N VAL A 328 -9.30 6.92 5.14
CA VAL A 328 -8.97 8.29 4.72
C VAL A 328 -7.78 8.83 5.51
N LEU A 329 -7.79 8.67 6.84
CA LEU A 329 -6.68 9.13 7.70
C LEU A 329 -5.38 8.37 7.40
N ALA A 330 -5.46 7.05 7.17
CA ALA A 330 -4.29 6.26 6.82
C ALA A 330 -3.69 6.71 5.48
N VAL A 331 -4.53 6.88 4.44
CA VAL A 331 -4.09 7.35 3.10
C VAL A 331 -3.49 8.74 3.18
N SER A 332 -4.15 9.70 3.87
CA SER A 332 -3.64 11.06 4.04
C SER A 332 -2.30 11.08 4.79
N THR A 333 -2.20 10.32 5.89
CA THR A 333 -0.94 10.19 6.65
C THR A 333 0.15 9.54 5.80
N GLY A 334 -0.17 8.47 5.09
CA GLY A 334 0.76 7.80 4.20
C GLY A 334 1.27 8.73 3.09
N ALA A 335 0.38 9.50 2.48
CA ALA A 335 0.72 10.50 1.47
C ALA A 335 1.68 11.57 2.02
N LEU A 336 1.43 12.08 3.21
CA LEU A 336 2.30 13.07 3.87
C LEU A 336 3.68 12.51 4.21
N VAL A 337 3.77 11.25 4.64
CA VAL A 337 5.02 10.63 5.10
C VAL A 337 5.91 10.18 3.93
N ALA A 338 5.32 9.57 2.90
CA ALA A 338 6.07 8.93 1.82
C ALA A 338 5.49 9.20 0.41
N GLY A 339 4.68 10.25 0.24
CA GLY A 339 4.09 10.62 -1.03
C GLY A 339 3.15 9.55 -1.61
N ILE A 340 3.15 9.40 -2.94
CA ILE A 340 2.32 8.41 -3.65
C ILE A 340 2.53 6.98 -3.14
N PRO A 341 3.76 6.47 -2.95
CA PRO A 341 3.97 5.17 -2.34
C PRO A 341 3.33 5.03 -0.95
N GLY A 342 3.45 6.06 -0.10
CA GLY A 342 2.83 6.04 1.22
C GLY A 342 1.30 5.93 1.17
N ALA A 343 0.65 6.65 0.28
CA ALA A 343 -0.79 6.53 0.05
C ALA A 343 -1.20 5.13 -0.41
N LEU A 344 -0.42 4.54 -1.34
CA LEU A 344 -0.64 3.20 -1.88
C LEU A 344 -0.58 2.10 -0.81
N PHE A 345 0.42 2.19 0.09
CA PHE A 345 0.62 1.19 1.14
C PHE A 345 -0.22 1.41 2.39
N ALA A 346 -0.82 2.58 2.56
CA ALA A 346 -1.55 2.94 3.77
C ALA A 346 -2.65 1.94 4.14
N VAL A 347 -3.49 1.58 3.18
CA VAL A 347 -4.63 0.69 3.43
C VAL A 347 -4.22 -0.75 3.72
N PRO A 348 -3.36 -1.41 2.93
CA PRO A 348 -2.91 -2.76 3.24
C PRO A 348 -2.13 -2.83 4.56
N LEU A 349 -1.37 -1.80 4.91
CA LEU A 349 -0.69 -1.75 6.20
C LEU A 349 -1.67 -1.58 7.36
N ALA A 350 -2.66 -0.68 7.23
CA ALA A 350 -3.70 -0.50 8.24
C ALA A 350 -4.55 -1.77 8.43
N ALA A 351 -4.92 -2.45 7.35
CA ALA A 351 -5.65 -3.71 7.39
C ALA A 351 -4.83 -4.83 8.06
N SER A 352 -3.55 -4.92 7.72
CA SER A 352 -2.62 -5.87 8.34
C SER A 352 -2.42 -5.57 9.83
N ALA A 353 -2.20 -4.31 10.20
CA ALA A 353 -2.06 -3.89 11.59
C ALA A 353 -3.32 -4.22 12.40
N ASN A 354 -4.52 -3.96 11.85
CA ASN A 354 -5.78 -4.32 12.49
C ASN A 354 -5.90 -5.84 12.71
N ALA A 355 -5.53 -6.67 11.72
CA ALA A 355 -5.54 -8.12 11.84
C ALA A 355 -4.55 -8.61 12.92
N ILE A 356 -3.34 -8.06 12.95
CA ILE A 356 -2.31 -8.34 13.95
C ILE A 356 -2.82 -8.01 15.36
N VAL A 357 -3.31 -6.79 15.56
CA VAL A 357 -3.81 -6.33 16.87
C VAL A 357 -4.98 -7.19 17.34
N ASN A 358 -5.96 -7.47 16.47
CA ASN A 358 -7.09 -8.31 16.81
C ASN A 358 -6.66 -9.72 17.23
N THR A 359 -5.72 -10.34 16.53
CA THR A 359 -5.17 -11.66 16.89
C THR A 359 -4.50 -11.62 18.26
N LEU A 360 -3.72 -10.57 18.55
CA LEU A 360 -3.05 -10.41 19.84
C LEU A 360 -4.03 -10.15 20.98
N VAL A 361 -5.05 -9.31 20.77
CA VAL A 361 -6.06 -8.98 21.79
C VAL A 361 -6.93 -10.19 22.10
N ARG A 362 -7.34 -10.95 21.09
CA ARG A 362 -8.17 -12.15 21.23
C ARG A 362 -7.41 -13.38 21.72
N LYS A 363 -6.09 -13.30 21.79
CA LYS A 363 -5.19 -14.41 22.16
C LYS A 363 -5.42 -15.65 21.30
N GLU A 364 -5.57 -15.48 20.00
CA GLU A 364 -5.82 -16.53 19.03
C GLU A 364 -4.55 -17.30 18.66
N TRP A 365 -3.84 -17.85 19.65
CA TRP A 365 -2.65 -18.70 19.46
C TRP A 365 -2.59 -19.82 20.48
N ASP A 366 -1.94 -20.91 20.09
CA ASP A 366 -1.63 -22.02 20.99
C ASP A 366 -0.31 -21.75 21.72
N ALA A 367 -0.41 -21.44 23.00
CA ALA A 367 0.76 -21.15 23.85
C ALA A 367 1.63 -22.39 24.14
N SER A 368 1.11 -23.60 23.96
CA SER A 368 1.84 -24.86 24.18
C SER A 368 2.81 -25.19 23.05
N THR A 369 2.62 -24.60 21.88
CA THR A 369 3.40 -24.90 20.66
C THR A 369 4.39 -23.78 20.36
N ASN A 370 5.69 -24.11 20.32
CA ASN A 370 6.70 -23.17 19.81
C ASN A 370 6.88 -23.37 18.29
N PRO A 371 6.36 -22.44 17.46
CA PRO A 371 6.37 -22.60 16.00
C PRO A 371 7.78 -22.61 15.41
N VAL A 372 8.72 -21.89 16.00
CA VAL A 372 10.13 -21.84 15.55
C VAL A 372 10.80 -23.19 15.80
N ALA A 373 10.60 -23.79 16.97
CA ALA A 373 11.12 -25.12 17.27
C ALA A 373 10.54 -26.20 16.36
N VAL A 374 9.25 -26.15 16.09
CA VAL A 374 8.57 -27.06 15.14
C VAL A 374 9.12 -26.92 13.73
N TYR A 375 9.36 -25.67 13.26
CA TYR A 375 9.94 -25.41 11.95
C TYR A 375 11.33 -26.04 11.83
N HIS A 376 12.25 -25.76 12.76
CA HIS A 376 13.61 -26.31 12.72
C HIS A 376 13.64 -27.83 12.81
N ARG A 377 12.76 -28.43 13.62
CA ARG A 377 12.63 -29.89 13.69
C ARG A 377 12.23 -30.50 12.36
N ARG A 378 11.24 -29.90 11.66
CA ARG A 378 10.80 -30.36 10.34
C ARG A 378 11.91 -30.22 9.28
N GLU A 379 12.64 -29.10 9.32
CA GLU A 379 13.75 -28.83 8.41
C GLU A 379 14.87 -29.87 8.59
N LYS A 380 15.20 -30.19 9.83
CA LYS A 380 16.20 -31.22 10.15
C LYS A 380 15.80 -32.59 9.61
N ILE A 381 14.57 -33.03 9.86
CA ILE A 381 14.04 -34.31 9.36
C ILE A 381 14.08 -34.35 7.82
N HIS A 382 13.69 -33.26 7.17
CA HIS A 382 13.70 -33.20 5.70
C HIS A 382 15.11 -33.26 5.10
N ASN A 383 16.07 -32.59 5.72
CA ASN A 383 17.48 -32.62 5.32
C ASN A 383 18.09 -34.00 5.51
N GLU A 384 17.81 -34.67 6.64
CA GLU A 384 18.26 -36.06 6.87
C GLU A 384 17.68 -37.04 5.84
N ALA A 385 16.40 -36.90 5.50
CA ALA A 385 15.76 -37.73 4.48
C ALA A 385 16.40 -37.50 3.09
N ARG A 386 16.70 -36.26 2.73
CA ARG A 386 17.42 -35.93 1.48
C ARG A 386 18.84 -36.53 1.45
N HIS A 387 19.57 -36.46 2.56
CA HIS A 387 20.89 -37.08 2.66
C HIS A 387 20.84 -38.59 2.50
N ARG A 388 19.88 -39.27 3.13
CA ARG A 388 19.68 -40.72 2.98
C ARG A 388 19.36 -41.10 1.52
N ALA A 389 18.45 -40.39 0.87
CA ALA A 389 18.09 -40.62 -0.53
C ALA A 389 19.28 -40.44 -1.47
N ARG A 390 20.12 -39.42 -1.27
CA ARG A 390 21.36 -39.21 -2.03
C ARG A 390 22.38 -40.32 -1.83
N ASN A 391 22.53 -40.83 -0.60
CA ASN A 391 23.46 -41.92 -0.32
C ASN A 391 23.01 -43.23 -0.96
N VAL A 392 21.72 -43.53 -0.93
CA VAL A 392 21.15 -44.72 -1.59
C VAL A 392 21.34 -44.64 -3.11
N SER A 393 21.12 -43.48 -3.73
CA SER A 393 21.32 -43.29 -5.16
C SER A 393 22.81 -43.42 -5.59
N ARG A 394 23.73 -42.98 -4.71
CA ARG A 394 25.18 -43.13 -4.93
C ARG A 394 25.63 -44.61 -4.83
N MET A 395 25.07 -45.36 -3.87
CA MET A 395 25.37 -46.79 -3.74
C MET A 395 24.90 -47.61 -4.96
N ARG A 396 23.64 -47.36 -5.40
CA ARG A 396 23.10 -48.01 -6.63
C ARG A 396 23.90 -47.71 -7.89
N ARG A 397 24.47 -46.49 -8.01
CA ARG A 397 25.35 -46.16 -9.15
C ARG A 397 26.69 -46.90 -9.10
N LYS A 398 27.24 -47.20 -7.92
CA LYS A 398 28.48 -47.95 -7.78
C LYS A 398 28.29 -49.45 -8.08
N GLU A 399 27.16 -50.01 -7.67
CA GLU A 399 26.81 -51.41 -7.93
C GLU A 399 26.43 -51.70 -9.40
N GLY A 400 25.99 -50.70 -10.16
CA GLY A 400 25.68 -50.85 -11.59
C GLY A 400 26.86 -50.64 -12.53
N HIS A 401 28.08 -50.42 -12.02
CA HIS A 401 29.32 -50.25 -12.79
C HIS A 401 30.37 -51.32 -12.46
N SER A 402 30.07 -52.30 -11.61
CA SER A 402 30.81 -53.54 -11.37
C SER A 402 30.11 -54.70 -12.07
#